data_43000f37522d1638aa438836445df0b4
#
_entry.id   43000f37522d1638aa438836445df0b4
#
_cell.length_a   1.000
_cell.length_b   1.000
_cell.length_c   1.000
_cell.angle_alpha   90.00
_cell.angle_beta   90.00
_cell.angle_gamma   90.00
#
_symmetry.space_group_name_H-M   'P 1'
#
loop_
_entity.id
_entity.type
_entity.pdbx_description
1 polymer ?
#
loop_
_entity_poly.entity_id
_entity_poly.type
_entity_poly.pdbx_seq_one_letter_code
_entity_poly.pdbx_strand_id
1 'polypeptide(L)'
;MVEFLIDQALKEAIDLHNKNQFDDAKSIYKKIIQHDGNNSDAHHLLSLIYLVEGALDNANSNIVKAIDLQPDVSVYHSNYGNILYHSNNLQEAIQEHKKAIKLDKKNFQSFYGLGVIYSHLKNYSKSEENYKKALLLDNDSAVAHNNLANLYNKINPNKAEDHYLKVLELTPNDPMPYINISNYYLKNTKYTKCVEILEKALKKDIKAKELMNNLGIAYLATKQNEKSKEMFEQALMIDPDYKPAIDNLKNIENI
;
A
#
# COMPACT_ATOMS: atom_id res chain seq x y z
N MET A 1 6.52 2.64 41.17
CA MET A 1 7.71 3.35 40.62
C MET A 1 8.22 2.69 39.36
N VAL A 2 8.39 1.35 39.31
CA VAL A 2 8.80 0.61 38.09
C VAL A 2 7.75 0.72 37.00
N GLU A 3 6.47 0.62 37.33
CA GLU A 3 5.33 0.74 36.40
C GLU A 3 5.27 2.12 35.73
N PHE A 4 5.54 3.19 36.46
CA PHE A 4 5.64 4.55 35.90
C PHE A 4 6.78 4.70 34.88
N LEU A 5 7.92 4.05 35.10
CA LEU A 5 9.05 4.06 34.20
C LEU A 5 8.75 3.28 32.92
N ILE A 6 8.01 2.17 33.01
CA ILE A 6 7.59 1.37 31.83
C ILE A 6 6.62 2.16 30.95
N ASP A 7 5.61 2.80 31.52
CA ASP A 7 4.64 3.59 30.78
C ASP A 7 5.29 4.77 30.05
N GLN A 8 6.26 5.43 30.71
CA GLN A 8 7.00 6.53 30.07
C GLN A 8 7.89 6.03 28.94
N ALA A 9 8.59 4.92 29.15
CA ALA A 9 9.43 4.29 28.12
C ALA A 9 8.58 3.80 26.93
N LEU A 10 7.39 3.25 27.20
CA LEU A 10 6.47 2.82 26.13
C LEU A 10 6.00 4.00 25.28
N LYS A 11 5.64 5.13 25.90
CA LYS A 11 5.26 6.36 25.17
C LYS A 11 6.41 6.89 24.33
N GLU A 12 7.63 6.92 24.86
CA GLU A 12 8.83 7.33 24.12
C GLU A 12 9.07 6.41 22.91
N ALA A 13 8.98 5.10 23.11
CA ALA A 13 9.17 4.12 22.04
C ALA A 13 8.11 4.24 20.95
N ILE A 14 6.84 4.52 21.31
CA ILE A 14 5.76 4.78 20.35
C ILE A 14 6.04 6.06 19.55
N ASP A 15 6.53 7.12 20.19
CA ASP A 15 6.87 8.37 19.49
C ASP A 15 8.03 8.16 18.50
N LEU A 16 9.07 7.42 18.89
CA LEU A 16 10.17 7.03 18.01
C LEU A 16 9.69 6.15 16.85
N HIS A 17 8.82 5.17 17.11
CA HIS A 17 8.21 4.31 16.10
C HIS A 17 7.45 5.13 15.06
N ASN A 18 6.62 6.08 15.51
CA ASN A 18 5.85 6.98 14.63
C ASN A 18 6.74 7.92 13.78
N LYS A 19 7.96 8.19 14.24
CA LYS A 19 8.99 8.93 13.50
C LYS A 19 9.85 8.05 12.60
N ASN A 20 9.51 6.76 12.45
CA ASN A 20 10.30 5.75 11.73
C ASN A 20 11.72 5.53 12.29
N GLN A 21 11.99 5.90 13.55
CA GLN A 21 13.24 5.63 14.26
C GLN A 21 13.18 4.22 14.86
N PHE A 22 13.13 3.20 13.98
CA PHE A 22 12.80 1.84 14.37
C PHE A 22 13.85 1.19 15.26
N ASP A 23 15.15 1.45 15.08
CA ASP A 23 16.20 0.86 15.90
C ASP A 23 16.13 1.34 17.35
N ASP A 24 15.88 2.63 17.56
CA ASP A 24 15.72 3.22 18.89
C ASP A 24 14.46 2.69 19.58
N ALA A 25 13.32 2.71 18.89
CA ALA A 25 12.06 2.16 19.38
C ALA A 25 12.19 0.68 19.75
N LYS A 26 12.81 -0.12 18.87
CA LYS A 26 13.08 -1.54 19.10
C LYS A 26 13.92 -1.80 20.34
N SER A 27 14.95 -0.97 20.56
CA SER A 27 15.80 -1.07 21.75
C SER A 27 14.98 -0.86 23.03
N ILE A 28 14.09 0.14 23.03
CA ILE A 28 13.25 0.44 24.20
C ILE A 28 12.20 -0.67 24.41
N TYR A 29 11.51 -1.14 23.37
CA TYR A 29 10.55 -2.25 23.51
C TYR A 29 11.21 -3.50 24.09
N LYS A 30 12.44 -3.85 23.65
CA LYS A 30 13.19 -4.98 24.20
C LYS A 30 13.53 -4.79 25.69
N LYS A 31 13.91 -3.58 26.11
CA LYS A 31 14.16 -3.27 27.53
C LYS A 31 12.87 -3.39 28.35
N ILE A 32 11.74 -2.90 27.85
CA ILE A 32 10.44 -3.06 28.50
C ILE A 32 10.14 -4.54 28.70
N ILE A 33 10.25 -5.37 27.66
CA ILE A 33 10.00 -6.80 27.71
C ILE A 33 10.97 -7.52 28.66
N GLN A 34 12.21 -7.06 28.77
CA GLN A 34 13.18 -7.61 29.72
C GLN A 34 12.79 -7.32 31.17
N HIS A 35 12.18 -6.17 31.45
CA HIS A 35 11.72 -5.79 32.79
C HIS A 35 10.33 -6.36 33.12
N ASP A 36 9.45 -6.39 32.13
CA ASP A 36 8.09 -6.92 32.20
C ASP A 36 7.77 -7.76 30.96
N GLY A 37 8.05 -9.05 31.05
CA GLY A 37 7.78 -10.01 29.98
C GLY A 37 6.29 -10.21 29.66
N ASN A 38 5.40 -9.60 30.46
CA ASN A 38 3.95 -9.65 30.24
C ASN A 38 3.37 -8.35 29.64
N ASN A 39 4.23 -7.42 29.20
CA ASN A 39 3.78 -6.23 28.51
C ASN A 39 3.35 -6.54 27.08
N SER A 40 2.06 -6.75 26.87
CA SER A 40 1.47 -7.15 25.59
C SER A 40 1.67 -6.08 24.50
N ASP A 41 1.58 -4.78 24.86
CA ASP A 41 1.76 -3.68 23.92
C ASP A 41 3.20 -3.60 23.39
N ALA A 42 4.20 -3.81 24.27
CA ALA A 42 5.59 -3.84 23.86
C ALA A 42 5.87 -5.01 22.91
N HIS A 43 5.33 -6.20 23.16
CA HIS A 43 5.41 -7.34 22.25
C HIS A 43 4.70 -7.05 20.92
N HIS A 44 3.48 -6.53 20.96
CA HIS A 44 2.74 -6.16 19.75
C HIS A 44 3.51 -5.14 18.90
N LEU A 45 3.94 -4.02 19.48
CA LEU A 45 4.62 -2.95 18.74
C LEU A 45 6.00 -3.39 18.22
N LEU A 46 6.72 -4.22 18.98
CA LEU A 46 7.96 -4.84 18.50
C LEU A 46 7.72 -5.76 17.31
N SER A 47 6.60 -6.50 17.28
CA SER A 47 6.25 -7.34 16.14
C SER A 47 6.04 -6.56 14.85
N LEU A 48 5.50 -5.33 14.95
CA LEU A 48 5.31 -4.46 13.79
C LEU A 48 6.64 -3.97 13.21
N ILE A 49 7.62 -3.64 14.06
CA ILE A 49 8.96 -3.29 13.59
C ILE A 49 9.59 -4.48 12.86
N TYR A 50 9.53 -5.68 13.45
CA TYR A 50 10.05 -6.87 12.81
C TYR A 50 9.36 -7.19 11.47
N LEU A 51 8.05 -6.90 11.36
CA LEU A 51 7.32 -7.03 10.08
C LEU A 51 7.88 -6.09 9.02
N VAL A 52 8.14 -4.81 9.37
CA VAL A 52 8.73 -3.81 8.47
C VAL A 52 10.14 -4.22 8.05
N GLU A 53 10.93 -4.79 8.96
CA GLU A 53 12.28 -5.31 8.69
C GLU A 53 12.28 -6.63 7.88
N GLY A 54 11.12 -7.24 7.65
CA GLY A 54 11.02 -8.56 7.00
C GLY A 54 11.45 -9.73 7.88
N ALA A 55 11.67 -9.51 9.18
CA ALA A 55 12.05 -10.52 10.16
C ALA A 55 10.80 -11.29 10.65
N LEU A 56 10.18 -12.07 9.74
CA LEU A 56 8.86 -12.64 9.94
C LEU A 56 8.75 -13.61 11.13
N ASP A 57 9.79 -14.39 11.42
CA ASP A 57 9.80 -15.30 12.58
C ASP A 57 9.76 -14.53 13.91
N ASN A 58 10.51 -13.43 14.00
CA ASN A 58 10.51 -12.55 15.15
C ASN A 58 9.18 -11.80 15.30
N ALA A 59 8.60 -11.34 14.18
CA ALA A 59 7.28 -10.71 14.15
C ALA A 59 6.21 -11.69 14.67
N ASN A 60 6.21 -12.93 14.16
CA ASN A 60 5.29 -13.98 14.56
C ASN A 60 5.40 -14.31 16.06
N SER A 61 6.62 -14.53 16.55
CA SER A 61 6.84 -14.89 17.97
C SER A 61 6.33 -13.79 18.92
N ASN A 62 6.56 -12.52 18.57
CA ASN A 62 6.14 -11.40 19.40
C ASN A 62 4.62 -11.17 19.34
N ILE A 63 4.01 -11.23 18.17
CA ILE A 63 2.55 -11.02 18.06
C ILE A 63 1.76 -12.15 18.73
N VAL A 64 2.21 -13.40 18.63
CA VAL A 64 1.60 -14.54 19.33
C VAL A 64 1.70 -14.31 20.85
N LYS A 65 2.85 -13.86 21.36
CA LYS A 65 2.99 -13.54 22.79
C LYS A 65 2.04 -12.44 23.23
N ALA A 66 1.85 -11.39 22.42
CA ALA A 66 0.89 -10.33 22.73
C ALA A 66 -0.55 -10.86 22.79
N ILE A 67 -0.93 -11.75 21.85
CA ILE A 67 -2.25 -12.40 21.81
C ILE A 67 -2.45 -13.33 23.01
N ASP A 68 -1.44 -14.11 23.39
CA ASP A 68 -1.50 -15.00 24.57
C ASP A 68 -1.77 -14.22 25.85
N LEU A 69 -1.19 -13.02 25.94
CA LEU A 69 -1.37 -12.13 27.11
C LEU A 69 -2.73 -11.42 27.09
N GLN A 70 -3.22 -11.01 25.92
CA GLN A 70 -4.49 -10.30 25.73
C GLN A 70 -5.22 -10.81 24.47
N PRO A 71 -5.97 -11.91 24.57
CA PRO A 71 -6.56 -12.60 23.40
C PRO A 71 -7.75 -11.88 22.77
N ASP A 72 -8.33 -10.90 23.44
CA ASP A 72 -9.53 -10.21 22.97
C ASP A 72 -9.23 -8.82 22.35
N VAL A 73 -7.97 -8.54 22.04
CA VAL A 73 -7.56 -7.28 21.41
C VAL A 73 -7.62 -7.41 19.88
N SER A 74 -8.62 -6.81 19.26
CA SER A 74 -8.88 -6.90 17.81
C SER A 74 -7.67 -6.51 16.95
N VAL A 75 -6.92 -5.46 17.33
CA VAL A 75 -5.76 -4.98 16.57
C VAL A 75 -4.62 -6.00 16.55
N TYR A 76 -4.44 -6.81 17.59
CA TYR A 76 -3.41 -7.84 17.60
C TYR A 76 -3.72 -8.92 16.56
N HIS A 77 -4.98 -9.36 16.48
CA HIS A 77 -5.42 -10.34 15.48
C HIS A 77 -5.33 -9.79 14.05
N SER A 78 -5.67 -8.52 13.82
CA SER A 78 -5.54 -7.94 12.49
C SER A 78 -4.07 -7.84 12.06
N ASN A 79 -3.17 -7.45 12.96
CA ASN A 79 -1.75 -7.40 12.67
C ASN A 79 -1.12 -8.80 12.54
N TYR A 80 -1.58 -9.77 13.30
CA TYR A 80 -1.19 -11.17 13.12
C TYR A 80 -1.62 -11.69 11.74
N GLY A 81 -2.84 -11.36 11.30
CA GLY A 81 -3.29 -11.65 9.95
C GLY A 81 -2.37 -11.07 8.87
N ASN A 82 -1.88 -9.84 9.05
CA ASN A 82 -0.89 -9.23 8.15
C ASN A 82 0.45 -9.98 8.16
N ILE A 83 0.98 -10.33 9.34
CA ILE A 83 2.24 -11.09 9.48
C ILE A 83 2.11 -12.45 8.76
N LEU A 84 1.01 -13.17 8.98
CA LEU A 84 0.72 -14.46 8.33
C LEU A 84 0.60 -14.32 6.80
N TYR A 85 0.00 -13.23 6.31
CA TYR A 85 -0.05 -12.94 4.87
C TYR A 85 1.35 -12.80 4.27
N HIS A 86 2.23 -12.03 4.92
CA HIS A 86 3.62 -11.87 4.47
C HIS A 86 4.43 -13.17 4.59
N SER A 87 4.09 -14.04 5.52
CA SER A 87 4.64 -15.40 5.64
C SER A 87 4.01 -16.42 4.66
N ASN A 88 3.13 -15.97 3.75
CA ASN A 88 2.37 -16.79 2.81
C ASN A 88 1.42 -17.81 3.47
N ASN A 89 1.08 -17.65 4.75
CA ASN A 89 0.13 -18.49 5.49
C ASN A 89 -1.30 -17.96 5.32
N LEU A 90 -1.80 -17.98 4.08
CA LEU A 90 -3.01 -17.24 3.67
C LEU A 90 -4.29 -17.71 4.39
N GLN A 91 -4.41 -19.01 4.69
CA GLN A 91 -5.62 -19.53 5.35
C GLN A 91 -5.70 -19.08 6.81
N GLU A 92 -4.58 -19.12 7.53
CA GLU A 92 -4.48 -18.64 8.90
C GLU A 92 -4.69 -17.13 8.96
N ALA A 93 -4.11 -16.38 8.01
CA ALA A 93 -4.32 -14.94 7.89
C ALA A 93 -5.81 -14.58 7.77
N ILE A 94 -6.57 -15.33 6.96
CA ILE A 94 -8.03 -15.16 6.83
C ILE A 94 -8.73 -15.40 8.18
N GLN A 95 -8.33 -16.42 8.95
CA GLN A 95 -8.94 -16.70 10.23
C GLN A 95 -8.66 -15.59 11.26
N GLU A 96 -7.44 -15.11 11.31
CA GLU A 96 -7.06 -14.03 12.23
C GLU A 96 -7.78 -12.72 11.93
N HIS A 97 -7.86 -12.31 10.64
CA HIS A 97 -8.67 -11.14 10.26
C HIS A 97 -10.16 -11.33 10.61
N LYS A 98 -10.74 -12.54 10.42
CA LYS A 98 -12.12 -12.80 10.81
C LYS A 98 -12.31 -12.74 12.33
N LYS A 99 -11.33 -13.19 13.10
CA LYS A 99 -11.34 -13.08 14.56
C LYS A 99 -11.31 -11.63 14.99
N ALA A 100 -10.44 -10.81 14.38
CA ALA A 100 -10.39 -9.38 14.61
C ALA A 100 -11.74 -8.70 14.33
N ILE A 101 -12.41 -9.04 13.22
CA ILE A 101 -13.75 -8.50 12.88
C ILE A 101 -14.83 -8.97 13.89
N LYS A 102 -14.71 -10.18 14.43
CA LYS A 102 -15.62 -10.67 15.46
C LYS A 102 -15.48 -9.86 16.76
N LEU A 103 -14.25 -9.50 17.12
CA LEU A 103 -13.93 -8.69 18.30
C LEU A 103 -14.31 -7.21 18.08
N ASP A 104 -14.00 -6.67 16.91
CA ASP A 104 -14.37 -5.31 16.52
C ASP A 104 -14.93 -5.28 15.09
N LYS A 105 -16.24 -5.09 14.96
CA LYS A 105 -16.94 -5.02 13.67
C LYS A 105 -16.57 -3.80 12.83
N LYS A 106 -15.86 -2.82 13.42
CA LYS A 106 -15.37 -1.61 12.74
C LYS A 106 -13.88 -1.68 12.43
N ASN A 107 -13.26 -2.85 12.54
CA ASN A 107 -11.84 -3.03 12.22
C ASN A 107 -11.61 -2.91 10.70
N PHE A 108 -11.30 -1.69 10.24
CA PHE A 108 -10.96 -1.37 8.84
C PHE A 108 -9.83 -2.27 8.32
N GLN A 109 -8.75 -2.41 9.09
CA GLN A 109 -7.54 -3.14 8.67
C GLN A 109 -7.85 -4.59 8.32
N SER A 110 -8.76 -5.23 9.06
CA SER A 110 -9.14 -6.60 8.78
C SER A 110 -10.00 -6.77 7.54
N PHE A 111 -10.93 -5.87 7.27
CA PHE A 111 -11.65 -5.90 5.99
C PHE A 111 -10.72 -5.61 4.81
N TYR A 112 -9.85 -4.62 4.94
CA TYR A 112 -8.84 -4.32 3.94
C TYR A 112 -7.91 -5.52 3.70
N GLY A 113 -7.34 -6.12 4.76
CA GLY A 113 -6.48 -7.30 4.69
C GLY A 113 -7.17 -8.51 4.02
N LEU A 114 -8.42 -8.80 4.38
CA LEU A 114 -9.20 -9.83 3.67
C LEU A 114 -9.38 -9.51 2.19
N GLY A 115 -9.61 -8.25 1.83
CA GLY A 115 -9.66 -7.80 0.44
C GLY A 115 -8.39 -8.12 -0.32
N VAL A 116 -7.22 -7.83 0.27
CA VAL A 116 -5.90 -8.14 -0.29
C VAL A 116 -5.70 -9.64 -0.45
N ILE A 117 -5.93 -10.42 0.61
CA ILE A 117 -5.73 -11.87 0.60
C ILE A 117 -6.63 -12.54 -0.45
N TYR A 118 -7.93 -12.18 -0.50
CA TYR A 118 -8.84 -12.74 -1.50
C TYR A 118 -8.49 -12.31 -2.93
N SER A 119 -7.93 -11.12 -3.13
CA SER A 119 -7.39 -10.71 -4.45
C SER A 119 -6.20 -11.58 -4.86
N HIS A 120 -5.30 -11.88 -3.93
CA HIS A 120 -4.17 -12.79 -4.15
C HIS A 120 -4.65 -14.21 -4.51
N LEU A 121 -5.65 -14.71 -3.79
CA LEU A 121 -6.29 -16.01 -4.06
C LEU A 121 -7.19 -15.99 -5.32
N LYS A 122 -7.27 -14.88 -6.06
CA LYS A 122 -8.13 -14.68 -7.24
C LYS A 122 -9.63 -14.89 -6.94
N ASN A 123 -10.03 -14.82 -5.66
CA ASN A 123 -11.43 -14.79 -5.27
C ASN A 123 -11.94 -13.34 -5.32
N TYR A 124 -12.13 -12.85 -6.53
CA TYR A 124 -12.41 -11.45 -6.79
C TYR A 124 -13.73 -10.97 -6.18
N SER A 125 -14.75 -11.84 -6.09
CA SER A 125 -16.03 -11.50 -5.46
C SER A 125 -15.87 -11.19 -3.97
N LYS A 126 -15.14 -12.05 -3.21
CA LYS A 126 -14.87 -11.79 -1.79
C LYS A 126 -13.91 -10.62 -1.60
N SER A 127 -12.96 -10.42 -2.52
CA SER A 127 -12.06 -9.27 -2.48
C SER A 127 -12.85 -7.95 -2.61
N GLU A 128 -13.73 -7.85 -3.61
CA GLU A 128 -14.60 -6.68 -3.83
C GLU A 128 -15.47 -6.41 -2.59
N GLU A 129 -16.13 -7.45 -2.07
CA GLU A 129 -16.98 -7.32 -0.87
C GLU A 129 -16.20 -6.73 0.31
N ASN A 130 -15.00 -7.23 0.57
CA ASN A 130 -14.22 -6.80 1.73
C ASN A 130 -13.61 -5.40 1.53
N TYR A 131 -13.12 -5.04 0.34
CA TYR A 131 -12.71 -3.65 0.05
C TYR A 131 -13.87 -2.67 0.20
N LYS A 132 -15.07 -3.03 -0.26
CA LYS A 132 -16.26 -2.17 -0.05
C LYS A 132 -16.61 -2.00 1.42
N LYS A 133 -16.51 -3.07 2.23
CA LYS A 133 -16.72 -2.97 3.68
C LYS A 133 -15.67 -2.08 4.34
N ALA A 134 -14.40 -2.18 3.93
CA ALA A 134 -13.37 -1.27 4.40
C ALA A 134 -13.70 0.19 4.05
N LEU A 135 -14.11 0.47 2.80
CA LEU A 135 -14.50 1.82 2.37
C LEU A 135 -15.78 2.34 3.01
N LEU A 136 -16.68 1.48 3.51
CA LEU A 136 -17.80 1.91 4.34
C LEU A 136 -17.36 2.41 5.72
N LEU A 137 -16.21 1.95 6.21
CA LEU A 137 -15.64 2.36 7.50
C LEU A 137 -14.73 3.59 7.36
N ASP A 138 -14.00 3.67 6.26
CA ASP A 138 -13.12 4.80 5.91
C ASP A 138 -13.21 5.06 4.39
N ASN A 139 -14.10 5.98 4.01
CA ASN A 139 -14.32 6.34 2.61
C ASN A 139 -13.19 7.19 2.00
N ASP A 140 -12.27 7.68 2.81
CA ASP A 140 -11.14 8.48 2.35
C ASP A 140 -9.83 7.68 2.36
N SER A 141 -9.91 6.35 2.46
CA SER A 141 -8.74 5.47 2.34
C SER A 141 -8.25 5.36 0.90
N ALA A 142 -7.20 6.13 0.57
CA ALA A 142 -6.58 6.09 -0.75
C ALA A 142 -6.07 4.67 -1.11
N VAL A 143 -5.53 3.92 -0.13
CA VAL A 143 -5.03 2.56 -0.37
C VAL A 143 -6.17 1.58 -0.70
N ALA A 144 -7.31 1.69 -0.05
CA ALA A 144 -8.46 0.83 -0.32
C ALA A 144 -9.08 1.15 -1.70
N HIS A 145 -9.22 2.45 -2.03
CA HIS A 145 -9.65 2.87 -3.37
C HIS A 145 -8.71 2.37 -4.45
N ASN A 146 -7.40 2.54 -4.29
CA ASN A 146 -6.41 2.08 -5.27
C ASN A 146 -6.49 0.56 -5.51
N ASN A 147 -6.60 -0.23 -4.44
CA ASN A 147 -6.68 -1.68 -4.56
C ASN A 147 -8.01 -2.15 -5.18
N LEU A 148 -9.12 -1.48 -4.85
CA LEU A 148 -10.40 -1.76 -5.48
C LEU A 148 -10.39 -1.36 -6.97
N ALA A 149 -9.76 -0.24 -7.32
CA ALA A 149 -9.54 0.16 -8.72
C ALA A 149 -8.71 -0.88 -9.48
N ASN A 150 -7.61 -1.36 -8.90
CA ASN A 150 -6.78 -2.42 -9.48
C ASN A 150 -7.56 -3.73 -9.66
N LEU A 151 -8.42 -4.08 -8.70
CA LEU A 151 -9.31 -5.23 -8.81
C LEU A 151 -10.29 -5.03 -9.97
N TYR A 152 -10.98 -3.88 -10.03
CA TYR A 152 -11.91 -3.58 -11.12
C TYR A 152 -11.24 -3.53 -12.49
N ASN A 153 -10.02 -3.02 -12.60
CA ASN A 153 -9.26 -3.03 -13.85
C ASN A 153 -9.04 -4.46 -14.39
N LYS A 154 -9.12 -5.49 -13.53
CA LYS A 154 -9.04 -6.91 -13.92
C LYS A 154 -10.39 -7.52 -14.30
N ILE A 155 -11.46 -7.18 -13.55
CA ILE A 155 -12.76 -7.88 -13.64
C ILE A 155 -13.88 -7.06 -14.29
N ASN A 156 -13.85 -5.74 -14.17
CA ASN A 156 -14.82 -4.81 -14.75
C ASN A 156 -14.20 -3.42 -14.91
N PRO A 157 -13.40 -3.21 -15.97
CA PRO A 157 -12.63 -1.97 -16.13
C PRO A 157 -13.46 -0.68 -16.05
N ASN A 158 -14.74 -0.72 -16.40
CA ASN A 158 -15.59 0.47 -16.39
C ASN A 158 -15.81 1.02 -14.95
N LYS A 159 -15.64 0.19 -13.92
CA LYS A 159 -15.77 0.62 -12.51
C LYS A 159 -14.44 1.11 -11.92
N ALA A 160 -13.32 0.94 -12.60
CA ALA A 160 -12.01 1.27 -12.05
C ALA A 160 -11.75 2.78 -12.00
N GLU A 161 -12.22 3.51 -13.02
CA GLU A 161 -11.89 4.92 -13.25
C GLU A 161 -12.23 5.81 -12.06
N ASP A 162 -13.45 5.69 -11.53
CA ASP A 162 -13.93 6.51 -10.42
C ASP A 162 -13.06 6.34 -9.16
N HIS A 163 -12.65 5.12 -8.88
CA HIS A 163 -11.79 4.84 -7.73
C HIS A 163 -10.37 5.39 -7.93
N TYR A 164 -9.78 5.28 -9.14
CA TYR A 164 -8.48 5.92 -9.42
C TYR A 164 -8.57 7.45 -9.31
N LEU A 165 -9.65 8.06 -9.80
CA LEU A 165 -9.86 9.51 -9.66
C LEU A 165 -10.02 9.92 -8.20
N LYS A 166 -10.70 9.10 -7.38
CA LYS A 166 -10.80 9.36 -5.93
C LYS A 166 -9.43 9.32 -5.25
N VAL A 167 -8.53 8.41 -5.64
CA VAL A 167 -7.15 8.40 -5.12
C VAL A 167 -6.41 9.69 -5.48
N LEU A 168 -6.54 10.18 -6.72
CA LEU A 168 -5.95 11.46 -7.14
C LEU A 168 -6.49 12.66 -6.35
N GLU A 169 -7.78 12.64 -6.00
CA GLU A 169 -8.41 13.66 -5.16
C GLU A 169 -7.81 13.65 -3.75
N LEU A 170 -7.61 12.46 -3.18
CA LEU A 170 -7.09 12.28 -1.82
C LEU A 170 -5.59 12.57 -1.70
N THR A 171 -4.81 12.27 -2.75
CA THR A 171 -3.35 12.41 -2.75
C THR A 171 -2.85 13.15 -4.01
N PRO A 172 -3.24 14.43 -4.20
CA PRO A 172 -3.06 15.14 -5.48
C PRO A 172 -1.62 15.49 -5.84
N ASN A 173 -0.67 15.34 -4.93
CA ASN A 173 0.75 15.66 -5.12
C ASN A 173 1.64 14.40 -5.16
N ASP A 174 1.05 13.21 -4.96
CA ASP A 174 1.78 11.93 -5.07
C ASP A 174 1.81 11.49 -6.54
N PRO A 175 2.98 11.14 -7.11
CA PRO A 175 3.10 10.64 -8.48
C PRO A 175 2.42 9.28 -8.70
N MET A 176 2.35 8.41 -7.68
CA MET A 176 1.86 7.04 -7.83
C MET A 176 0.42 6.92 -8.34
N PRO A 177 -0.56 7.71 -7.85
CA PRO A 177 -1.92 7.70 -8.41
C PRO A 177 -1.98 8.05 -9.90
N TYR A 178 -1.15 9.02 -10.35
CA TYR A 178 -1.08 9.37 -11.77
C TYR A 178 -0.49 8.24 -12.61
N ILE A 179 0.51 7.53 -12.10
CA ILE A 179 1.08 6.34 -12.75
C ILE A 179 0.01 5.24 -12.85
N ASN A 180 -0.72 4.98 -11.78
CA ASN A 180 -1.73 3.92 -11.74
C ASN A 180 -2.88 4.19 -12.72
N ILE A 181 -3.43 5.42 -12.73
CA ILE A 181 -4.53 5.76 -13.65
C ILE A 181 -4.05 5.85 -15.10
N SER A 182 -2.83 6.32 -15.35
CA SER A 182 -2.28 6.34 -16.71
C SER A 182 -2.08 4.93 -17.25
N ASN A 183 -1.56 4.00 -16.45
CA ASN A 183 -1.47 2.58 -16.80
C ASN A 183 -2.86 1.99 -17.12
N TYR A 184 -3.88 2.34 -16.33
CA TYR A 184 -5.26 1.94 -16.61
C TYR A 184 -5.76 2.52 -17.93
N TYR A 185 -5.51 3.82 -18.22
CA TYR A 185 -5.93 4.45 -19.46
C TYR A 185 -5.21 3.86 -20.68
N LEU A 186 -3.91 3.65 -20.60
CA LEU A 186 -3.13 3.04 -21.69
C LEU A 186 -3.63 1.62 -22.00
N LYS A 187 -3.80 0.79 -20.95
CA LYS A 187 -4.29 -0.58 -21.09
C LYS A 187 -5.68 -0.65 -21.76
N ASN A 188 -6.53 0.34 -21.46
CA ASN A 188 -7.89 0.40 -21.98
C ASN A 188 -8.04 1.34 -23.20
N THR A 189 -6.93 1.68 -23.88
CA THR A 189 -6.87 2.51 -25.09
C THR A 189 -7.52 3.90 -24.95
N LYS A 190 -7.61 4.42 -23.73
CA LYS A 190 -8.17 5.75 -23.41
C LYS A 190 -7.08 6.82 -23.51
N TYR A 191 -6.38 6.90 -24.65
CA TYR A 191 -5.16 7.68 -24.81
C TYR A 191 -5.37 9.19 -24.56
N THR A 192 -6.46 9.77 -25.03
CA THR A 192 -6.77 11.19 -24.79
C THR A 192 -6.90 11.50 -23.30
N LYS A 193 -7.61 10.66 -22.53
CA LYS A 193 -7.70 10.81 -21.07
C LYS A 193 -6.36 10.65 -20.37
N CYS A 194 -5.50 9.77 -20.91
CA CYS A 194 -4.14 9.60 -20.41
C CYS A 194 -3.33 10.88 -20.59
N VAL A 195 -3.38 11.51 -21.76
CA VAL A 195 -2.73 12.80 -22.01
C VAL A 195 -3.24 13.86 -21.04
N GLU A 196 -4.57 14.04 -20.96
CA GLU A 196 -5.19 15.06 -20.10
C GLU A 196 -4.76 14.95 -18.63
N ILE A 197 -4.74 13.73 -18.08
CA ILE A 197 -4.41 13.54 -16.65
C ILE A 197 -2.92 13.73 -16.39
N LEU A 198 -2.05 13.30 -17.31
CA LEU A 198 -0.61 13.43 -17.15
C LEU A 198 -0.12 14.87 -17.42
N GLU A 199 -0.72 15.60 -18.34
CA GLU A 199 -0.46 17.04 -18.50
C GLU A 199 -0.86 17.84 -17.24
N LYS A 200 -1.95 17.41 -16.53
CA LYS A 200 -2.28 17.99 -15.22
C LYS A 200 -1.23 17.72 -14.16
N ALA A 201 -0.63 16.52 -14.16
CA ALA A 201 0.47 16.18 -13.25
C ALA A 201 1.69 17.07 -13.53
N LEU A 202 2.06 17.25 -14.80
CA LEU A 202 3.18 18.11 -15.21
C LEU A 202 2.98 19.58 -14.80
N LYS A 203 1.76 20.12 -14.94
CA LYS A 203 1.42 21.48 -14.49
C LYS A 203 1.59 21.66 -12.98
N LYS A 204 1.56 20.58 -12.19
CA LYS A 204 1.86 20.58 -10.76
C LYS A 204 3.33 20.29 -10.45
N ASP A 205 4.19 20.24 -11.46
CA ASP A 205 5.61 19.85 -11.35
C ASP A 205 5.83 18.43 -10.80
N ILE A 206 4.84 17.54 -10.95
CA ILE A 206 4.96 16.13 -10.58
C ILE A 206 5.68 15.40 -11.70
N LYS A 207 6.91 14.96 -11.41
CA LYS A 207 7.80 14.30 -12.38
C LYS A 207 8.20 12.93 -11.90
N ALA A 208 8.06 11.93 -12.78
CA ALA A 208 8.58 10.58 -12.59
C ALA A 208 8.85 9.98 -13.96
N LYS A 209 9.85 9.13 -14.10
CA LYS A 209 10.21 8.50 -15.38
C LYS A 209 9.04 7.71 -15.97
N GLU A 210 8.25 7.04 -15.12
CA GLU A 210 7.06 6.29 -15.52
C GLU A 210 5.96 7.20 -16.08
N LEU A 211 5.76 8.39 -15.48
CA LEU A 211 4.80 9.39 -15.95
C LEU A 211 5.18 9.89 -17.33
N MET A 212 6.46 10.28 -17.51
CA MET A 212 6.98 10.75 -18.79
C MET A 212 6.84 9.68 -19.86
N ASN A 213 7.25 8.44 -19.55
CA ASN A 213 7.11 7.32 -20.49
C ASN A 213 5.64 7.06 -20.87
N ASN A 214 4.72 7.05 -19.91
CA ASN A 214 3.31 6.82 -20.17
C ASN A 214 2.69 7.95 -21.01
N LEU A 215 3.08 9.20 -20.76
CA LEU A 215 2.65 10.35 -21.56
C LEU A 215 3.21 10.26 -22.98
N GLY A 216 4.49 9.86 -23.14
CA GLY A 216 5.10 9.60 -24.44
C GLY A 216 4.31 8.56 -25.24
N ILE A 217 3.94 7.43 -24.62
CA ILE A 217 3.11 6.40 -25.25
C ILE A 217 1.75 6.96 -25.66
N ALA A 218 1.10 7.75 -24.81
CA ALA A 218 -0.20 8.35 -25.09
C ALA A 218 -0.12 9.38 -26.24
N TYR A 219 0.93 10.20 -26.30
CA TYR A 219 1.18 11.11 -27.42
C TYR A 219 1.42 10.36 -28.73
N LEU A 220 2.21 9.29 -28.70
CA LEU A 220 2.43 8.46 -29.91
C LEU A 220 1.12 7.88 -30.42
N ALA A 221 0.30 7.31 -29.55
CA ALA A 221 -1.01 6.77 -29.90
C ALA A 221 -1.99 7.83 -30.45
N THR A 222 -1.81 9.10 -30.07
CA THR A 222 -2.58 10.25 -30.56
C THR A 222 -1.90 10.98 -31.72
N LYS A 223 -0.86 10.40 -32.33
CA LYS A 223 -0.10 10.91 -33.48
C LYS A 223 0.63 12.23 -33.23
N GLN A 224 1.04 12.49 -31.99
CA GLN A 224 1.84 13.66 -31.59
C GLN A 224 3.31 13.24 -31.41
N ASN A 225 3.96 12.81 -32.50
CA ASN A 225 5.27 12.14 -32.48
C ASN A 225 6.38 12.97 -31.84
N GLU A 226 6.44 14.28 -32.13
CA GLU A 226 7.47 15.16 -31.54
C GLU A 226 7.34 15.25 -30.02
N LYS A 227 6.12 15.44 -29.51
CA LYS A 227 5.88 15.45 -28.06
C LYS A 227 6.17 14.09 -27.43
N SER A 228 5.86 13.01 -28.14
CA SER A 228 6.16 11.66 -27.67
C SER A 228 7.66 11.47 -27.45
N LYS A 229 8.49 11.88 -28.44
CA LYS A 229 9.94 11.82 -28.38
C LYS A 229 10.47 12.61 -27.19
N GLU A 230 10.02 13.88 -27.06
CA GLU A 230 10.39 14.75 -25.95
C GLU A 230 10.11 14.09 -24.58
N MET A 231 8.94 13.45 -24.40
CA MET A 231 8.60 12.82 -23.13
C MET A 231 9.48 11.61 -22.83
N PHE A 232 9.84 10.80 -23.81
CA PHE A 232 10.78 9.69 -23.60
C PHE A 232 12.19 10.20 -23.24
N GLU A 233 12.66 11.26 -23.91
CA GLU A 233 13.92 11.91 -23.57
C GLU A 233 13.90 12.48 -22.15
N GLN A 234 12.79 13.10 -21.72
CA GLN A 234 12.63 13.55 -20.33
C GLN A 234 12.62 12.39 -19.33
N ALA A 235 12.05 11.24 -19.66
CA ALA A 235 12.14 10.04 -18.82
C ALA A 235 13.60 9.59 -18.64
N LEU A 236 14.41 9.66 -19.70
CA LEU A 236 15.84 9.32 -19.67
C LEU A 236 16.70 10.39 -18.98
N MET A 237 16.27 11.64 -18.92
CA MET A 237 16.93 12.65 -18.06
C MET A 237 16.77 12.32 -16.57
N ILE A 238 15.66 11.67 -16.19
CA ILE A 238 15.42 11.24 -14.79
C ILE A 238 16.17 9.94 -14.49
N ASP A 239 16.16 8.98 -15.41
CA ASP A 239 16.83 7.70 -15.31
C ASP A 239 17.38 7.30 -16.69
N PRO A 240 18.69 7.51 -16.94
CA PRO A 240 19.33 7.20 -18.22
C PRO A 240 19.24 5.73 -18.64
N ASP A 241 19.08 4.81 -17.69
CA ASP A 241 19.00 3.36 -17.93
C ASP A 241 17.56 2.85 -17.98
N TYR A 242 16.56 3.74 -18.02
CA TYR A 242 15.15 3.37 -18.05
C TYR A 242 14.76 2.69 -19.36
N LYS A 243 14.87 1.38 -19.38
CA LYS A 243 14.67 0.54 -20.56
C LYS A 243 13.38 0.79 -21.33
N PRO A 244 12.19 0.97 -20.70
CA PRO A 244 10.97 1.25 -21.47
C PRO A 244 11.06 2.49 -22.37
N ALA A 245 11.66 3.58 -21.89
CA ALA A 245 11.81 4.80 -22.69
C ALA A 245 12.86 4.63 -23.80
N ILE A 246 13.95 3.91 -23.55
CA ILE A 246 14.96 3.57 -24.57
C ILE A 246 14.33 2.78 -25.72
N ASP A 247 13.55 1.75 -25.39
CA ASP A 247 12.92 0.89 -26.39
C ASP A 247 11.86 1.67 -27.20
N ASN A 248 11.10 2.55 -26.54
CA ASN A 248 10.10 3.38 -27.19
C ASN A 248 10.73 4.42 -28.14
N LEU A 249 11.85 5.05 -27.78
CA LEU A 249 12.58 5.97 -28.68
C LEU A 249 13.07 5.27 -29.93
N LYS A 250 13.71 4.11 -29.79
CA LYS A 250 14.15 3.30 -30.95
C LYS A 250 12.99 2.95 -31.88
N ASN A 251 11.80 2.68 -31.33
CA ASN A 251 10.62 2.37 -32.13
C ASN A 251 10.12 3.58 -32.93
N ILE A 252 10.21 4.80 -32.39
CA ILE A 252 9.83 6.02 -33.12
C ILE A 252 10.80 6.33 -34.26
N GLU A 253 12.10 6.13 -34.07
CA GLU A 253 13.14 6.39 -35.10
C GLU A 253 13.03 5.45 -36.32
N ASN A 254 12.31 4.34 -36.17
CA ASN A 254 12.06 3.37 -37.23
C ASN A 254 10.72 3.56 -37.98
N ILE A 255 9.93 4.60 -37.61
CA ILE A 255 8.67 4.97 -38.27
C ILE A 255 8.88 6.16 -39.19
#